data_99fc9432770c63a162569cf83ef7825d
#
_entry.id   99fc9432770c63a162569cf83ef7825d
#
_cell.length_a   1.000
_cell.length_b   1.000
_cell.length_c   1.000
_cell.angle_alpha   90.00
_cell.angle_beta   90.00
_cell.angle_gamma   90.00
#
_symmetry.space_group_name_H-M   'P 1'
#
loop_
_entity.id
_entity.type
_entity.pdbx_description
1 polymer ?
#
loop_
_entity_poly.entity_id
_entity_poly.type
_entity_poly.pdbx_seq_one_letter_code
_entity_poly.pdbx_strand_id
1 'polypeptide(L)' 'MDELTAEQIAQHYTAMGHSVDLINAIIAGEAMADDDAADKQDCVDRNVEHLEIMVAKDFWGSEDMTAANAAIAAGQGYTA' A
#
# COMPACT_ATOMS: atom_id res chain seq x y z
N MET A 1 -17.38 16.40 13.55
CA MET A 1 -16.92 15.78 12.82
C MET A 1 -16.39 14.64 13.30
N ASP A 2 -16.06 13.98 12.63
CA ASP A 2 -16.06 12.68 12.99
C ASP A 2 -14.69 12.15 13.14
N GLU A 3 -14.32 11.86 14.36
CA GLU A 3 -13.10 11.12 14.58
C GLU A 3 -13.36 9.66 14.24
N LEU A 4 -12.34 9.02 13.70
CA LEU A 4 -12.44 7.60 13.45
C LEU A 4 -12.38 6.82 14.76
N THR A 5 -13.15 5.76 14.84
CA THR A 5 -13.08 4.86 15.98
C THR A 5 -11.82 4.00 15.86
N ALA A 6 -11.41 3.37 16.97
CA ALA A 6 -10.29 2.44 16.96
C ALA A 6 -10.49 1.32 15.95
N GLU A 7 -11.75 0.84 15.83
CA GLU A 7 -12.07 -0.21 14.86
C GLU A 7 -11.88 0.27 13.43
N GLN A 8 -12.30 1.50 13.12
CA GLN A 8 -12.15 2.05 11.79
C GLN A 8 -10.68 2.25 11.44
N ILE A 9 -9.89 2.71 12.40
CA ILE A 9 -8.45 2.87 12.19
C ILE A 9 -7.81 1.51 11.92
N ALA A 10 -8.20 0.47 12.68
CA ALA A 10 -7.69 -0.88 12.46
C ALA A 10 -8.06 -1.41 11.08
N GLN A 11 -9.27 -1.10 10.59
CA GLN A 11 -9.69 -1.50 9.26
C GLN A 11 -8.84 -0.82 8.17
N HIS A 12 -8.54 0.46 8.35
CA HIS A 12 -7.67 1.18 7.41
C HIS A 12 -6.25 0.61 7.44
N TYR A 13 -5.77 0.25 8.61
CA TYR A 13 -4.43 -0.32 8.73
C TYR A 13 -4.37 -1.69 8.03
N THR A 14 -5.41 -2.50 8.18
CA THR A 14 -5.51 -3.79 7.47
C THR A 14 -5.51 -3.59 5.96
N ALA A 15 -6.27 -2.60 5.48
CA ALA A 15 -6.32 -2.30 4.05
C ALA A 15 -4.95 -1.87 3.52
N MET A 16 -4.21 -1.07 4.31
CA MET A 16 -2.84 -0.72 3.95
C MET A 16 -1.97 -1.95 3.84
N GLY A 17 -2.12 -2.90 4.75
CA GLY A 17 -1.37 -4.15 4.71
C GLY A 17 -1.61 -4.93 3.42
N HIS A 18 -2.84 -4.93 2.93
CA HIS A 18 -3.16 -5.57 1.65
C HIS A 18 -2.43 -4.88 0.50
N SER A 19 -2.36 -3.55 0.50
CA SER A 19 -1.63 -2.81 -0.52
C SER A 19 -0.14 -3.11 -0.46
N VAL A 20 0.43 -3.17 0.73
CA VAL A 20 1.84 -3.54 0.93
C VAL A 20 2.10 -4.93 0.35
N ASP A 21 1.26 -5.89 0.70
CA ASP A 21 1.43 -7.26 0.24
C ASP A 21 1.33 -7.37 -1.27
N LEU A 22 0.38 -6.64 -1.87
CA LEU A 22 0.18 -6.70 -3.31
C LEU A 22 1.37 -6.09 -4.05
N ILE A 23 1.85 -4.93 -3.61
CA ILE A 23 3.04 -4.31 -4.21
C ILE A 23 4.22 -5.28 -4.16
N ASN A 24 4.47 -5.87 -3.00
CA ASN A 24 5.59 -6.78 -2.82
C ASN A 24 5.44 -8.03 -3.68
N ALA A 25 4.22 -8.57 -3.79
CA ALA A 25 3.97 -9.76 -4.58
C ALA A 25 4.14 -9.50 -6.08
N ILE A 26 3.71 -8.33 -6.57
CA ILE A 26 3.90 -7.96 -7.96
C ILE A 26 5.38 -7.83 -8.28
N ILE A 27 6.13 -7.15 -7.41
CA ILE A 27 7.57 -6.96 -7.60
C ILE A 27 8.29 -8.30 -7.59
N ALA A 28 7.86 -9.23 -6.73
CA ALA A 28 8.47 -10.56 -6.63
C ALA A 28 8.05 -11.50 -7.75
N GLY A 29 7.09 -11.10 -8.60
CA GLY A 29 6.59 -11.94 -9.66
C GLY A 29 5.59 -13.00 -9.21
N GLU A 30 5.04 -12.84 -8.00
CA GLU A 30 4.10 -13.80 -7.42
C GLU A 30 2.65 -13.45 -7.69
N ALA A 31 2.38 -12.18 -8.02
CA ALA A 31 1.03 -11.74 -8.36
C ALA A 31 1.07 -11.11 -9.75
N MET A 32 -0.03 -11.26 -10.49
CA MET A 32 -0.19 -10.69 -11.82
C MET A 32 0.91 -11.12 -12.80
N ALA A 33 1.46 -12.32 -12.59
CA ALA A 33 2.62 -12.79 -13.37
C ALA A 33 2.32 -12.86 -14.87
N ASP A 34 1.06 -13.15 -15.22
CA ASP A 34 0.66 -13.29 -16.62
C ASP A 34 0.01 -12.04 -17.18
N ASP A 35 -0.04 -10.97 -16.40
CA ASP A 35 -0.68 -9.74 -16.84
C ASP A 35 0.32 -8.84 -17.59
N ASP A 36 -0.21 -7.92 -18.38
CA ASP A 36 0.61 -6.99 -19.15
C ASP A 36 1.44 -6.09 -18.22
N ALA A 37 2.59 -5.65 -18.73
CA ALA A 37 3.44 -4.72 -17.99
C ALA A 37 2.68 -3.45 -17.61
N ALA A 38 1.84 -2.94 -18.53
CA ALA A 38 1.05 -1.74 -18.23
C ALA A 38 0.08 -1.95 -17.08
N ASP A 39 -0.55 -3.13 -17.01
CA ASP A 39 -1.49 -3.44 -15.92
C ASP A 39 -0.76 -3.59 -14.60
N LYS A 40 0.39 -4.25 -14.60
CA LYS A 40 1.20 -4.39 -13.39
C LYS A 40 1.67 -3.04 -12.88
N GLN A 41 2.15 -2.20 -13.78
CA GLN A 41 2.62 -0.86 -13.43
C GLN A 41 1.49 -0.03 -12.83
N ASP A 42 0.31 -0.05 -13.47
CA ASP A 42 -0.84 0.69 -12.99
C ASP A 42 -1.25 0.23 -11.58
N CYS A 43 -1.27 -1.07 -11.37
CA CYS A 43 -1.65 -1.61 -10.06
C CYS A 43 -0.66 -1.19 -8.98
N VAL A 44 0.63 -1.26 -9.25
CA VAL A 44 1.65 -0.80 -8.29
C VAL A 44 1.49 0.69 -8.03
N ASP A 45 1.33 1.49 -9.09
CA ASP A 45 1.22 2.95 -8.95
C ASP A 45 0.02 3.35 -8.11
N ARG A 46 -1.13 2.70 -8.32
CA ARG A 46 -2.34 3.00 -7.55
C ARG A 46 -2.19 2.62 -6.10
N ASN A 47 -1.54 1.49 -5.82
CA ASN A 47 -1.34 1.07 -4.45
C ASN A 47 -0.31 1.94 -3.73
N VAL A 48 0.73 2.39 -4.44
CA VAL A 48 1.68 3.36 -3.89
C VAL A 48 0.95 4.65 -3.53
N GLU A 49 0.11 5.17 -4.42
CA GLU A 49 -0.65 6.38 -4.14
C GLU A 49 -1.55 6.21 -2.92
N HIS A 50 -2.24 5.07 -2.82
CA HIS A 50 -3.08 4.77 -1.66
C HIS A 50 -2.25 4.81 -0.37
N LEU A 51 -1.08 4.18 -0.37
CA LEU A 51 -0.23 4.16 0.81
C LEU A 51 0.29 5.55 1.15
N GLU A 52 0.67 6.34 0.14
CA GLU A 52 1.13 7.71 0.38
C GLU A 52 0.06 8.56 1.04
N ILE A 53 -1.18 8.43 0.59
CA ILE A 53 -2.30 9.16 1.17
C ILE A 53 -2.52 8.71 2.61
N MET A 54 -2.49 7.40 2.84
CA MET A 54 -2.79 6.85 4.16
C MET A 54 -1.71 7.15 5.19
N VAL A 55 -0.43 7.01 4.83
CA VAL A 55 0.64 7.30 5.79
C VAL A 55 0.68 8.77 6.19
N ALA A 56 0.13 9.65 5.36
CA ALA A 56 0.08 11.08 5.65
C ALA A 56 -1.01 11.43 6.67
N LYS A 57 -1.92 10.50 6.99
CA LYS A 57 -2.95 10.74 8.00
C LYS A 57 -2.33 10.79 9.39
N ASP A 58 -3.00 11.50 10.29
CA ASP A 58 -2.45 11.74 11.62
C ASP A 58 -3.15 10.95 12.72
N PHE A 59 -3.95 9.93 12.36
CA PHE A 59 -4.72 9.19 13.36
C PHE A 59 -4.10 7.83 13.72
N TRP A 60 -2.90 7.53 13.24
CA TRP A 60 -2.32 6.20 13.44
C TRP A 60 -1.78 5.96 14.85
N GLY A 61 -1.44 7.01 15.58
CA GLY A 61 -0.90 6.87 16.92
C GLY A 61 0.41 6.09 16.90
N SER A 62 0.41 4.95 17.57
CA SER A 62 1.61 4.11 17.68
C SER A 62 1.69 3.01 16.63
N GLU A 63 0.81 3.01 15.63
CA GLU A 63 0.87 1.99 14.60
C GLU A 63 2.16 2.12 13.78
N ASP A 64 2.71 0.96 13.41
CA ASP A 64 4.00 0.92 12.73
C ASP A 64 3.80 1.14 11.22
N MET A 65 4.42 2.18 10.69
CA MET A 65 4.34 2.53 9.27
C MET A 65 5.55 2.04 8.48
N THR A 66 6.46 1.27 9.10
CA THR A 66 7.69 0.85 8.44
C THR A 66 7.43 0.04 7.16
N ALA A 67 6.51 -0.93 7.23
CA ALA A 67 6.22 -1.77 6.07
C ALA A 67 5.58 -0.94 4.96
N ALA A 68 4.68 -0.02 5.31
CA ALA A 68 4.03 0.85 4.31
C ALA A 68 5.05 1.75 3.64
N ASN A 69 5.95 2.36 4.40
CA ASN A 69 6.98 3.23 3.84
C ASN A 69 7.95 2.44 2.95
N ALA A 70 8.30 1.22 3.34
CA ALA A 70 9.16 0.36 2.54
C ALA A 70 8.48 -0.02 1.21
N ALA A 71 7.19 -0.33 1.25
CA ALA A 71 6.44 -0.68 0.04
C ALA A 71 6.30 0.53 -0.89
N ILE A 72 6.10 1.74 -0.34
CA ILE A 72 6.07 2.96 -1.14
C ILE A 72 7.39 3.11 -1.89
N ALA A 73 8.51 3.00 -1.19
CA ALA A 73 9.83 3.15 -1.81
C ALA A 73 10.05 2.08 -2.88
N ALA A 74 9.70 0.83 -2.59
CA ALA A 74 9.87 -0.26 -3.54
C ALA A 74 8.99 -0.05 -4.78
N GLY A 75 7.75 0.37 -4.57
CA GLY A 75 6.83 0.62 -5.68
C GLY A 75 7.24 1.80 -6.54
N GLN A 76 7.78 2.85 -5.92
CA GLN A 76 8.25 4.01 -6.67
C GLN A 76 9.44 3.67 -7.57
N GLY A 77 10.24 2.69 -7.16
CA GLY A 77 11.37 2.23 -7.97
C GLY A 77 11.01 1.13 -8.96
N TYR A 78 9.77 0.65 -8.96
CA TYR A 78 9.35 -0.46 -9.81
C TYR A 78 9.05 0.03 -11.23
N THR A 79 9.57 -0.71 -12.21
CA THR A 79 9.25 -0.51 -13.62
C THR A 79 8.93 -1.88 -14.20
N ALA A 80 7.72 -2.02 -14.68
CA ALA A 80 7.26 -3.28 -15.24
C ALA A 80 7.81 -3.53 -16.65
#